data_90ff2cc0e0e735751a206557c2493c53
#
_entry.id   90ff2cc0e0e735751a206557c2493c53
#
_cell.length_a   1.000
_cell.length_b   1.000
_cell.length_c   1.000
_cell.angle_alpha   90.00
_cell.angle_beta   90.00
_cell.angle_gamma   90.00
#
_symmetry.space_group_name_H-M   'P 1'
#
loop_
_entity.id
_entity.type
_entity.pdbx_description
1 polymer ?
#
loop_
_entity_poly.entity_id
_entity_poly.type
_entity_poly.pdbx_seq_one_letter_code
_entity_poly.pdbx_strand_id
1 'polypeptide(L)'
;SSVTLPATLWFFDKHKPQTDKKGEILFIDARNVFTQVDRAHRKFSDEQIKNLSVITRLYHGDTGAFAALIAEYQAALAAAPETAEDKETKNKAYWQAQIDWLNERFPDGVYRDVIGLCKAAKLGGEDGVIDQDYSLNAGRYVGVVIEDDGMTEAEFKETMLGLNAEFEALNEEAKKLETQISLNLRGLFKNE
;
A
#
# COMPACT_ATOMS: atom_id res chain seq x y z
N SER A 1 -3.05 -14.00 18.59
CA SER A 1 -2.39 -13.22 17.56
C SER A 1 -2.91 -13.67 16.21
N SER A 2 -3.73 -12.84 15.56
CA SER A 2 -4.17 -13.09 14.19
C SER A 2 -3.02 -12.73 13.25
N VAL A 3 -2.46 -13.73 12.59
CA VAL A 3 -1.50 -13.52 11.50
C VAL A 3 -2.32 -13.08 10.30
N THR A 4 -2.13 -11.84 9.86
CA THR A 4 -2.75 -11.34 8.63
C THR A 4 -1.93 -11.87 7.44
N LEU A 5 -2.40 -12.95 6.82
CA LEU A 5 -1.79 -13.45 5.59
C LEU A 5 -2.32 -12.64 4.40
N PRO A 6 -1.45 -12.09 3.55
CA PRO A 6 -1.89 -11.48 2.30
C PRO A 6 -2.45 -12.56 1.36
N ALA A 7 -3.63 -12.30 0.78
CA ALA A 7 -4.22 -13.16 -0.24
C ALA A 7 -3.92 -12.58 -1.63
N THR A 8 -3.58 -13.44 -2.59
CA THR A 8 -3.41 -13.07 -3.99
C THR A 8 -4.53 -13.68 -4.82
N LEU A 9 -5.21 -12.88 -5.63
CA LEU A 9 -6.22 -13.33 -6.57
C LEU A 9 -5.63 -13.35 -7.98
N TRP A 10 -5.81 -14.45 -8.68
CA TRP A 10 -5.34 -14.61 -10.05
C TRP A 10 -6.53 -14.65 -11.00
N PHE A 11 -6.47 -13.81 -12.04
CA PHE A 11 -7.47 -13.72 -13.09
C PHE A 11 -6.84 -14.17 -14.42
N PHE A 12 -7.45 -15.12 -15.08
CA PHE A 12 -6.98 -15.67 -16.35
C PHE A 12 -7.90 -15.27 -17.49
N ASP A 13 -7.34 -14.60 -18.49
CA ASP A 13 -8.07 -14.23 -19.72
C ASP A 13 -7.55 -15.05 -20.92
N LYS A 14 -8.41 -15.91 -21.45
CA LYS A 14 -8.10 -16.74 -22.63
C LYS A 14 -8.02 -15.94 -23.93
N HIS A 15 -8.63 -14.76 -23.98
CA HIS A 15 -8.61 -13.90 -25.17
C HIS A 15 -7.38 -12.99 -25.23
N LYS A 16 -6.70 -12.80 -24.14
CA LYS A 16 -5.52 -11.93 -24.02
C LYS A 16 -4.44 -12.16 -25.08
N PRO A 17 -4.10 -13.40 -25.51
CA PRO A 17 -3.12 -13.63 -26.57
C PRO A 17 -3.49 -13.01 -27.94
N GLN A 18 -4.76 -12.62 -28.13
CA GLN A 18 -5.30 -12.02 -29.35
C GLN A 18 -5.40 -10.49 -29.26
N THR A 19 -5.00 -9.90 -28.14
CA THR A 19 -5.06 -8.46 -27.88
C THR A 19 -3.67 -7.83 -27.88
N ASP A 20 -3.60 -6.51 -27.87
CA ASP A 20 -2.39 -5.73 -27.68
C ASP A 20 -1.73 -5.95 -26.30
N LYS A 21 -2.44 -6.57 -25.36
CA LYS A 21 -1.97 -6.93 -24.02
C LYS A 21 -1.27 -8.29 -23.95
N LYS A 22 -1.04 -8.93 -25.10
CA LYS A 22 -0.26 -10.16 -25.18
C LYS A 22 1.15 -9.96 -24.60
N GLY A 23 1.53 -10.85 -23.69
CA GLY A 23 2.86 -10.79 -23.08
C GLY A 23 3.01 -9.74 -21.97
N GLU A 24 1.90 -9.24 -21.41
CA GLU A 24 1.88 -8.39 -20.23
C GLU A 24 1.10 -9.06 -19.09
N ILE A 25 1.38 -8.68 -17.85
CA ILE A 25 0.59 -9.05 -16.67
C ILE A 25 0.28 -7.76 -15.90
N LEU A 26 -1.01 -7.50 -15.68
CA LEU A 26 -1.43 -6.42 -14.81
C LEU A 26 -1.33 -6.86 -13.36
N PHE A 27 -0.48 -6.21 -12.59
CA PHE A 27 -0.39 -6.33 -11.15
C PHE A 27 -1.12 -5.18 -10.48
N ILE A 28 -1.95 -5.49 -9.48
CA ILE A 28 -2.59 -4.50 -8.61
C ILE A 28 -2.29 -4.88 -7.17
N ASP A 29 -1.71 -3.95 -6.42
CA ASP A 29 -1.46 -4.10 -4.98
C ASP A 29 -2.49 -3.31 -4.19
N ALA A 30 -3.46 -4.01 -3.64
CA ALA A 30 -4.55 -3.42 -2.88
C ALA A 30 -4.31 -3.41 -1.36
N ARG A 31 -3.10 -3.76 -0.89
CA ARG A 31 -2.80 -3.85 0.55
C ARG A 31 -3.02 -2.56 1.32
N ASN A 32 -2.89 -1.42 0.64
CA ASN A 32 -3.08 -0.09 1.21
C ASN A 32 -4.43 0.54 0.83
N VAL A 33 -5.31 -0.20 0.13
CA VAL A 33 -6.65 0.24 -0.23
C VAL A 33 -7.65 -0.50 0.65
N PHE A 34 -7.99 0.05 1.80
CA PHE A 34 -8.93 -0.57 2.73
C PHE A 34 -9.61 0.46 3.62
N THR A 35 -10.73 0.06 4.21
CA THR A 35 -11.38 0.77 5.31
C THR A 35 -11.14 0.01 6.60
N GLN A 36 -10.58 0.67 7.61
CA GLN A 36 -10.40 0.09 8.94
C GLN A 36 -11.76 0.07 9.66
N VAL A 37 -12.25 -1.12 9.97
CA VAL A 37 -13.53 -1.31 10.69
C VAL A 37 -13.29 -1.24 12.19
N ASP A 38 -12.31 -1.99 12.66
CA ASP A 38 -11.85 -2.00 14.03
C ASP A 38 -10.34 -2.32 14.08
N ARG A 39 -9.78 -2.50 15.28
CA ARG A 39 -8.34 -2.72 15.47
C ARG A 39 -7.78 -3.94 14.71
N ALA A 40 -8.62 -4.94 14.43
CA ALA A 40 -8.21 -6.21 13.82
C ALA A 40 -8.80 -6.43 12.43
N HIS A 41 -9.87 -5.71 12.04
CA HIS A 41 -10.62 -5.99 10.83
C HIS A 41 -10.51 -4.84 9.82
N ARG A 42 -10.19 -5.23 8.59
CA ARG A 42 -10.16 -4.38 7.41
C ARG A 42 -11.15 -4.90 6.38
N LYS A 43 -11.80 -4.01 5.67
CA LYS A 43 -12.70 -4.35 4.55
C LYS A 43 -12.48 -3.38 3.40
N PHE A 44 -12.87 -3.79 2.20
CA PHE A 44 -13.07 -2.87 1.09
C PHE A 44 -14.46 -2.23 1.22
N SER A 45 -14.54 -0.91 1.00
CA SER A 45 -15.83 -0.28 0.73
C SER A 45 -16.24 -0.55 -0.72
N ASP A 46 -17.51 -0.32 -1.05
CA ASP A 46 -18.01 -0.47 -2.42
C ASP A 46 -17.26 0.45 -3.39
N GLU A 47 -16.93 1.68 -2.96
CA GLU A 47 -16.17 2.63 -3.74
C GLU A 47 -14.74 2.14 -3.98
N GLN A 48 -14.09 1.58 -2.97
CA GLN A 48 -12.75 1.00 -3.13
C GLN A 48 -12.74 -0.15 -4.12
N ILE A 49 -13.77 -1.00 -4.10
CA ILE A 49 -13.94 -2.07 -5.09
C ILE A 49 -14.14 -1.49 -6.50
N LYS A 50 -14.98 -0.46 -6.65
CA LYS A 50 -15.18 0.25 -7.92
C LYS A 50 -13.90 0.90 -8.42
N ASN A 51 -13.16 1.56 -7.53
CA ASN A 51 -11.87 2.19 -7.84
C ASN A 51 -10.82 1.17 -8.32
N LEU A 52 -10.72 0.00 -7.67
CA LEU A 52 -9.83 -1.08 -8.12
C LEU A 52 -10.31 -1.69 -9.44
N SER A 53 -11.62 -1.85 -9.63
CA SER A 53 -12.21 -2.39 -10.86
C SER A 53 -11.95 -1.48 -12.06
N VAL A 54 -12.03 -0.16 -11.89
CA VAL A 54 -11.80 0.77 -13.00
C VAL A 54 -10.36 0.76 -13.50
N ILE A 55 -9.37 0.40 -12.66
CA ILE A 55 -7.98 0.22 -13.09
C ILE A 55 -7.89 -0.85 -14.18
N THR A 56 -8.55 -1.99 -13.96
CA THR A 56 -8.60 -3.07 -14.94
C THR A 56 -9.26 -2.63 -16.24
N ARG A 57 -10.35 -1.87 -16.16
CA ARG A 57 -11.04 -1.33 -17.33
C ARG A 57 -10.19 -0.35 -18.11
N LEU A 58 -9.50 0.56 -17.43
CA LEU A 58 -8.54 1.47 -18.04
C LEU A 58 -7.40 0.71 -18.73
N TYR A 59 -6.87 -0.33 -18.10
CA TYR A 59 -5.85 -1.19 -18.69
C TYR A 59 -6.31 -1.83 -20.00
N HIS A 60 -7.61 -2.16 -20.14
CA HIS A 60 -8.22 -2.64 -21.37
C HIS A 60 -8.68 -1.52 -22.33
N GLY A 61 -8.40 -0.25 -22.03
CA GLY A 61 -8.73 0.90 -22.87
C GLY A 61 -10.16 1.42 -22.72
N ASP A 62 -10.93 0.94 -21.72
CA ASP A 62 -12.29 1.41 -21.44
C ASP A 62 -12.26 2.70 -20.61
N THR A 63 -11.98 3.80 -21.29
CA THR A 63 -11.99 5.15 -20.68
C THR A 63 -13.40 5.61 -20.31
N GLY A 64 -14.43 5.08 -20.99
CA GLY A 64 -15.82 5.40 -20.69
C GLY A 64 -16.24 4.96 -19.29
N ALA A 65 -15.71 3.84 -18.80
CA ALA A 65 -15.96 3.37 -17.44
C ALA A 65 -15.41 4.30 -16.37
N PHE A 66 -14.24 4.91 -16.62
CA PHE A 66 -13.66 5.91 -15.72
C PHE A 66 -14.51 7.17 -15.66
N ALA A 67 -14.91 7.71 -16.82
CA ALA A 67 -15.76 8.89 -16.90
C ALA A 67 -17.12 8.66 -16.21
N ALA A 68 -17.71 7.47 -16.39
CA ALA A 68 -18.97 7.09 -15.75
C ALA A 68 -18.83 7.03 -14.22
N LEU A 69 -17.73 6.46 -13.70
CA LEU A 69 -17.48 6.39 -12.26
C LEU A 69 -17.26 7.77 -11.64
N ILE A 70 -16.50 8.64 -12.30
CA ILE A 70 -16.33 10.03 -11.87
C ILE A 70 -17.68 10.77 -11.85
N ALA A 71 -18.51 10.62 -12.87
CA ALA A 71 -19.85 11.22 -12.90
C ALA A 71 -20.77 10.69 -11.79
N GLU A 72 -20.70 9.40 -11.49
CA GLU A 72 -21.42 8.80 -10.34
C GLU A 72 -21.00 9.46 -9.02
N TYR A 73 -19.70 9.60 -8.79
CA TYR A 73 -19.17 10.21 -7.56
C TYR A 73 -19.47 11.71 -7.47
N GLN A 74 -19.45 12.43 -8.59
CA GLN A 74 -19.85 13.84 -8.65
C GLN A 74 -21.32 14.02 -8.31
N ALA A 75 -22.20 13.14 -8.79
CA ALA A 75 -23.64 13.16 -8.45
C ALA A 75 -23.84 12.86 -6.96
N ALA A 76 -23.12 11.88 -6.41
CA ALA A 76 -23.15 11.57 -4.99
C ALA A 76 -22.63 12.73 -4.13
N LEU A 77 -21.54 13.38 -4.55
CA LEU A 77 -20.99 14.58 -3.91
C LEU A 77 -22.01 15.72 -3.85
N ALA A 78 -22.71 15.97 -4.96
CA ALA A 78 -23.73 17.01 -5.03
C ALA A 78 -24.91 16.76 -4.09
N ALA A 79 -25.28 15.49 -3.87
CA ALA A 79 -26.38 15.08 -3.00
C ALA A 79 -25.98 14.89 -1.53
N ALA A 80 -24.69 14.83 -1.23
CA ALA A 80 -24.17 14.51 0.09
C ALA A 80 -24.29 15.68 1.09
N PRO A 81 -24.49 15.40 2.40
CA PRO A 81 -24.44 16.42 3.44
C PRO A 81 -23.04 16.99 3.62
N GLU A 82 -22.93 18.21 4.15
CA GLU A 82 -21.65 18.86 4.45
C GLU A 82 -20.87 18.11 5.53
N THR A 83 -21.57 17.66 6.58
CA THR A 83 -21.01 16.98 7.73
C THR A 83 -21.58 15.57 7.87
N ALA A 84 -20.77 14.64 8.37
CA ALA A 84 -21.24 13.30 8.72
C ALA A 84 -21.85 13.34 10.12
N GLU A 85 -23.08 12.86 10.27
CA GLU A 85 -23.77 12.73 11.56
C GLU A 85 -23.31 11.47 12.32
N ASP A 86 -22.86 10.47 11.57
CA ASP A 86 -22.32 9.20 12.07
C ASP A 86 -21.17 8.68 11.19
N LYS A 87 -20.58 7.54 11.58
CA LYS A 87 -19.48 6.91 10.84
C LYS A 87 -19.89 6.28 9.50
N GLU A 88 -21.19 6.09 9.27
CA GLU A 88 -21.72 5.47 8.06
C GLU A 88 -22.13 6.52 7.03
N THR A 89 -22.36 7.75 7.47
CA THR A 89 -22.76 8.86 6.60
C THR A 89 -21.58 9.31 5.73
N LYS A 90 -21.74 9.14 4.43
CA LYS A 90 -20.79 9.60 3.41
C LYS A 90 -21.07 11.07 3.08
N ASN A 91 -20.30 11.96 3.67
CA ASN A 91 -20.41 13.40 3.46
C ASN A 91 -19.67 13.88 2.18
N LYS A 92 -19.73 15.17 1.88
CA LYS A 92 -19.05 15.75 0.72
C LYS A 92 -17.54 15.49 0.72
N ALA A 93 -16.88 15.59 1.86
CA ALA A 93 -15.44 15.32 1.96
C ALA A 93 -15.09 13.88 1.58
N TYR A 94 -15.93 12.91 1.97
CA TYR A 94 -15.76 11.51 1.58
C TYR A 94 -15.81 11.33 0.05
N TRP A 95 -16.82 11.90 -0.62
CA TRP A 95 -16.98 11.75 -2.06
C TRP A 95 -15.89 12.51 -2.83
N GLN A 96 -15.51 13.70 -2.36
CA GLN A 96 -14.42 14.44 -2.95
C GLN A 96 -13.12 13.63 -2.88
N ALA A 97 -12.83 12.99 -1.74
CA ALA A 97 -11.66 12.12 -1.59
C ALA A 97 -11.64 10.94 -2.56
N GLN A 98 -12.80 10.35 -2.92
CA GLN A 98 -12.87 9.30 -3.94
C GLN A 98 -12.53 9.84 -5.34
N ILE A 99 -13.03 11.02 -5.68
CA ILE A 99 -12.76 11.69 -6.96
C ILE A 99 -11.27 12.06 -7.05
N ASP A 100 -10.72 12.64 -6.00
CA ASP A 100 -9.32 13.05 -5.94
C ASP A 100 -8.40 11.82 -6.05
N TRP A 101 -8.72 10.73 -5.34
CA TRP A 101 -7.97 9.48 -5.40
C TRP A 101 -7.85 8.93 -6.83
N LEU A 102 -8.92 9.02 -7.62
CA LEU A 102 -8.94 8.59 -9.02
C LEU A 102 -8.17 9.55 -9.92
N ASN A 103 -8.41 10.85 -9.80
CA ASN A 103 -7.82 11.87 -10.67
C ASN A 103 -6.32 12.03 -10.43
N GLU A 104 -5.82 11.91 -9.19
CA GLU A 104 -4.38 11.94 -8.89
C GLU A 104 -3.64 10.78 -9.56
N ARG A 105 -4.28 9.61 -9.62
CA ARG A 105 -3.68 8.40 -10.18
C ARG A 105 -3.84 8.30 -11.69
N PHE A 106 -4.97 8.73 -12.21
CA PHE A 106 -5.33 8.66 -13.64
C PHE A 106 -5.87 10.01 -14.14
N PRO A 107 -5.05 11.09 -14.15
CA PRO A 107 -5.51 12.46 -14.43
C PRO A 107 -6.14 12.61 -15.81
N ASP A 108 -5.69 11.81 -16.79
CA ASP A 108 -6.19 11.86 -18.17
C ASP A 108 -7.32 10.85 -18.43
N GLY A 109 -7.78 10.11 -17.40
CA GLY A 109 -8.76 9.04 -17.53
C GLY A 109 -8.29 7.88 -18.41
N VAL A 110 -6.98 7.68 -18.52
CA VAL A 110 -6.35 6.55 -19.24
C VAL A 110 -5.44 5.77 -18.29
N TYR A 111 -5.19 4.50 -18.64
CA TYR A 111 -4.29 3.66 -17.85
C TYR A 111 -2.87 4.22 -17.86
N ARG A 112 -2.26 4.23 -16.70
CA ARG A 112 -0.81 4.37 -16.49
C ARG A 112 -0.37 3.52 -15.30
N ASP A 113 0.90 3.17 -15.25
CA ASP A 113 1.49 2.57 -14.06
C ASP A 113 1.48 3.57 -12.92
N VAL A 114 1.08 3.12 -11.72
CA VAL A 114 1.02 3.93 -10.51
C VAL A 114 1.83 3.25 -9.42
N ILE A 115 2.90 3.91 -8.98
CA ILE A 115 3.81 3.38 -7.95
C ILE A 115 3.00 3.03 -6.69
N GLY A 116 3.26 1.83 -6.16
CA GLY A 116 2.59 1.31 -4.96
C GLY A 116 1.16 0.84 -5.18
N LEU A 117 0.61 0.93 -6.41
CA LEU A 117 -0.78 0.53 -6.69
C LEU A 117 -0.90 -0.45 -7.86
N CYS A 118 -0.44 -0.08 -9.06
CA CYS A 118 -0.60 -0.94 -10.23
C CYS A 118 0.52 -0.79 -11.25
N LYS A 119 0.83 -1.90 -11.94
CA LYS A 119 1.81 -1.94 -13.03
C LYS A 119 1.43 -3.01 -14.05
N ALA A 120 1.52 -2.66 -15.33
CA ALA A 120 1.47 -3.59 -16.46
C ALA A 120 2.89 -4.07 -16.77
N ALA A 121 3.31 -5.17 -16.13
CA ALA A 121 4.64 -5.72 -16.33
C ALA A 121 4.68 -6.61 -17.59
N LYS A 122 5.72 -6.45 -18.41
CA LYS A 122 5.98 -7.31 -19.56
C LYS A 122 6.50 -8.68 -19.11
N LEU A 123 6.29 -9.71 -19.90
CA LEU A 123 6.89 -11.02 -19.64
C LEU A 123 8.41 -10.98 -19.73
N GLY A 124 8.96 -10.35 -20.76
CA GLY A 124 10.40 -10.22 -20.98
C GLY A 124 10.87 -8.76 -20.89
N GLY A 125 12.19 -8.58 -20.92
CA GLY A 125 12.85 -7.29 -20.80
C GLY A 125 13.29 -6.99 -19.36
N GLU A 126 14.00 -5.90 -19.20
CA GLU A 126 14.46 -5.41 -17.88
C GLU A 126 13.25 -5.19 -16.97
N ASP A 127 13.34 -5.68 -15.73
CA ASP A 127 12.25 -5.69 -14.73
C ASP A 127 10.98 -6.47 -15.17
N GLY A 128 11.09 -7.30 -16.20
CA GLY A 128 10.00 -8.15 -16.65
C GLY A 128 9.79 -9.36 -15.74
N VAL A 129 8.71 -10.12 -15.99
CA VAL A 129 8.34 -11.27 -15.15
C VAL A 129 9.39 -12.37 -15.21
N ILE A 130 10.05 -12.57 -16.34
CA ILE A 130 11.14 -13.55 -16.52
C ILE A 130 12.35 -13.12 -15.70
N ASP A 131 12.72 -11.84 -15.74
CA ASP A 131 13.83 -11.28 -15.00
C ASP A 131 13.62 -11.34 -13.48
N GLN A 132 12.36 -11.33 -13.04
CA GLN A 132 11.94 -11.49 -11.64
C GLN A 132 11.68 -12.96 -11.26
N ASP A 133 12.34 -13.94 -11.92
CA ASP A 133 12.19 -15.38 -11.65
C ASP A 133 10.73 -15.86 -11.67
N TYR A 134 9.92 -15.32 -12.58
CA TYR A 134 8.48 -15.63 -12.70
C TYR A 134 7.68 -15.36 -11.43
N SER A 135 8.17 -14.50 -10.55
CA SER A 135 7.44 -14.10 -9.35
C SER A 135 6.10 -13.44 -9.72
N LEU A 136 5.02 -13.82 -9.05
CA LEU A 136 3.69 -13.18 -9.20
C LEU A 136 3.31 -12.36 -7.96
N ASN A 137 4.30 -11.92 -7.19
CA ASN A 137 4.10 -11.01 -6.07
C ASN A 137 4.00 -9.56 -6.59
N ALA A 138 2.81 -8.96 -6.53
CA ALA A 138 2.55 -7.61 -7.02
C ALA A 138 3.53 -6.55 -6.46
N GLY A 139 3.94 -6.68 -5.20
CA GLY A 139 4.87 -5.74 -4.56
C GLY A 139 6.24 -5.64 -5.22
N ARG A 140 6.66 -6.65 -6.01
CA ARG A 140 7.92 -6.59 -6.76
C ARG A 140 7.83 -5.67 -7.99
N TYR A 141 6.63 -5.46 -8.50
CA TYR A 141 6.40 -4.73 -9.77
C TYR A 141 5.89 -3.31 -9.53
N VAL A 142 4.98 -3.12 -8.60
CA VAL A 142 4.34 -1.81 -8.37
C VAL A 142 5.25 -0.80 -7.69
N GLY A 143 6.39 -1.26 -7.13
CA GLY A 143 7.29 -0.41 -6.36
C GLY A 143 6.77 -0.07 -4.97
N VAL A 144 7.54 0.73 -4.25
CA VAL A 144 7.20 1.22 -2.90
C VAL A 144 7.05 2.72 -2.97
N VAL A 145 5.93 3.23 -2.46
CA VAL A 145 5.78 4.66 -2.21
C VAL A 145 6.63 4.99 -0.99
N ILE A 146 7.69 5.75 -1.19
CA ILE A 146 8.45 6.35 -0.10
C ILE A 146 7.69 7.62 0.25
N GLU A 147 6.98 7.60 1.38
CA GLU A 147 6.40 8.83 1.91
C GLU A 147 7.55 9.76 2.30
N ASP A 148 7.52 10.96 1.74
CA ASP A 148 8.42 12.03 2.18
C ASP A 148 7.96 12.42 3.59
N ASP A 149 8.75 12.11 4.59
CA ASP A 149 8.48 12.45 6.00
C ASP A 149 8.65 13.95 6.28
N GLY A 150 8.94 14.72 5.23
CA GLY A 150 9.15 16.17 5.30
C GLY A 150 10.44 16.57 6.01
N MET A 151 11.29 15.59 6.36
CA MET A 151 12.59 15.85 6.97
C MET A 151 13.61 16.27 5.91
N THR A 152 14.32 17.34 6.17
CA THR A 152 15.50 17.69 5.38
C THR A 152 16.61 16.68 5.60
N GLU A 153 17.56 16.59 4.66
CA GLU A 153 18.74 15.72 4.82
C GLU A 153 19.50 16.00 6.13
N ALA A 154 19.55 17.26 6.54
CA ALA A 154 20.20 17.66 7.79
C ALA A 154 19.43 17.14 9.02
N GLU A 155 18.11 17.26 9.05
CA GLU A 155 17.26 16.76 10.15
C GLU A 155 17.29 15.23 10.21
N PHE A 156 17.25 14.56 9.06
CA PHE A 156 17.40 13.09 9.01
C PHE A 156 18.75 12.65 9.60
N LYS A 157 19.82 13.31 9.19
CA LYS A 157 21.17 13.01 9.70
C LYS A 157 21.29 13.25 11.21
N GLU A 158 20.75 14.34 11.70
CA GLU A 158 20.72 14.66 13.15
C GLU A 158 19.92 13.61 13.93
N THR A 159 18.74 13.25 13.43
CA THR A 159 17.89 12.20 14.02
C THR A 159 18.60 10.85 14.07
N MET A 160 19.26 10.44 12.96
CA MET A 160 19.99 9.18 12.91
C MET A 160 21.19 9.17 13.86
N LEU A 161 21.93 10.27 13.98
CA LEU A 161 23.02 10.40 14.95
C LEU A 161 22.52 10.33 16.39
N GLY A 162 21.36 10.95 16.67
CA GLY A 162 20.71 10.89 17.98
C GLY A 162 20.30 9.48 18.35
N LEU A 163 19.61 8.78 17.44
CA LEU A 163 19.20 7.38 17.63
C LEU A 163 20.41 6.44 17.81
N ASN A 164 21.50 6.65 17.09
CA ASN A 164 22.70 5.87 17.25
C ASN A 164 23.35 6.09 18.61
N ALA A 165 23.40 7.32 19.09
CA ALA A 165 23.92 7.63 20.43
C ALA A 165 23.07 6.99 21.53
N GLU A 166 21.75 7.02 21.42
CA GLU A 166 20.83 6.36 22.35
C GLU A 166 21.02 4.83 22.32
N PHE A 167 21.15 4.25 21.13
CA PHE A 167 21.43 2.81 20.97
C PHE A 167 22.74 2.41 21.62
N GLU A 168 23.80 3.18 21.46
CA GLU A 168 25.09 2.91 22.10
C GLU A 168 24.99 3.01 23.64
N ALA A 169 24.26 4.01 24.14
CA ALA A 169 24.03 4.16 25.59
C ALA A 169 23.27 2.96 26.18
N LEU A 170 22.19 2.52 25.51
CA LEU A 170 21.40 1.35 25.92
C LEU A 170 22.24 0.05 25.86
N ASN A 171 23.11 -0.11 24.89
CA ASN A 171 24.01 -1.24 24.82
C ASN A 171 25.02 -1.28 25.99
N GLU A 172 25.55 -0.14 26.38
CA GLU A 172 26.44 -0.04 27.54
C GLU A 172 25.71 -0.36 28.85
N GLU A 173 24.47 0.09 28.98
CA GLU A 173 23.63 -0.24 30.15
C GLU A 173 23.31 -1.75 30.19
N ALA A 174 22.95 -2.35 29.04
CA ALA A 174 22.70 -3.78 28.92
C ALA A 174 23.93 -4.60 29.35
N LYS A 175 25.15 -4.24 28.91
CA LYS A 175 26.39 -4.91 29.32
C LYS A 175 26.65 -4.82 30.83
N LYS A 176 26.35 -3.67 31.45
CA LYS A 176 26.47 -3.50 32.91
C LYS A 176 25.49 -4.42 33.65
N LEU A 177 24.23 -4.48 33.19
CA LEU A 177 23.20 -5.35 33.75
C LEU A 177 23.55 -6.84 33.59
N GLU A 178 24.06 -7.24 32.43
CA GLU A 178 24.53 -8.61 32.16
C GLU A 178 25.67 -8.99 33.15
N THR A 179 26.62 -8.10 33.33
CA THR A 179 27.72 -8.28 34.29
C THR A 179 27.19 -8.43 35.73
N GLN A 180 26.24 -7.57 36.13
CA GLN A 180 25.63 -7.61 37.45
C GLN A 180 24.86 -8.90 37.71
N ILE A 181 24.08 -9.37 36.70
CA ILE A 181 23.37 -10.66 36.76
C ILE A 181 24.37 -11.82 36.95
N SER A 182 25.44 -11.82 36.17
CA SER A 182 26.49 -12.83 36.26
C SER A 182 27.16 -12.86 37.62
N LEU A 183 27.45 -11.68 38.22
CA LEU A 183 28.00 -11.59 39.59
C LEU A 183 27.02 -12.09 40.63
N ASN A 184 25.76 -11.72 40.54
CA ASN A 184 24.71 -12.15 41.45
C ASN A 184 24.52 -13.67 41.41
N LEU A 185 24.47 -14.26 40.21
CA LEU A 185 24.39 -15.72 40.05
C LEU A 185 25.57 -16.45 40.69
N ARG A 186 26.81 -15.95 40.44
CA ARG A 186 28.01 -16.53 41.09
C ARG A 186 27.98 -16.39 42.59
N GLY A 187 27.40 -15.33 43.14
CA GLY A 187 27.24 -15.12 44.56
C GLY A 187 26.27 -16.13 45.24
N LEU A 188 25.19 -16.50 44.50
CA LEU A 188 24.23 -17.47 44.97
C LEU A 188 24.80 -18.89 45.09
N PHE A 189 25.70 -19.27 44.20
CA PHE A 189 26.31 -20.62 44.16
C PHE A 189 27.66 -20.73 44.93
N LYS A 190 28.16 -19.67 45.54
CA LYS A 190 29.39 -19.70 46.35
C LYS A 190 29.15 -19.98 47.84
N ASN A 191 27.92 -20.09 48.30
CA ASN A 191 27.55 -20.34 49.66
C ASN A 191 27.08 -21.79 49.95
N GLU A 192 27.51 -22.74 49.12
CA GLU A 192 27.50 -24.18 49.40
C GLU A 192 29.01 -24.65 49.59
#